data_daee30bbae791c16904cbdba19543c3a
#
_entry.id   daee30bbae791c16904cbdba19543c3a
#
_cell.length_a   1.000
_cell.length_b   1.000
_cell.length_c   1.000
_cell.angle_alpha   90.00
_cell.angle_beta   90.00
_cell.angle_gamma   90.00
#
_symmetry.space_group_name_H-M   'P 1'
#
loop_
_entity.id
_entity.type
_entity.pdbx_description
1 polymer ?
#
loop_
_entity_poly.entity_id
_entity_poly.type
_entity_poly.pdbx_seq_one_letter_code
_entity_poly.pdbx_strand_id
1 'polypeptide(L)'
;MDRSKRFTNFFHNFVVMKKSVNFLPENKRNDLKQLVDLVRRNIKDVGMVILYGSYARNTHVDYDQRIEFGVPTYFMSDYDILILTRKPIGAIEYSLYDKIADAFFQHKNRPFHTKPQFINYGIDDFNYALSKAHYFETEIKRQGI
;
A
#
# COMPACT_ATOMS: atom_id res chain seq x y z
N MET A 1 -10.36 25.17 -11.40
CA MET A 1 -10.80 23.77 -11.59
C MET A 1 -11.57 23.31 -10.37
N ASP A 2 -12.80 22.89 -10.57
CA ASP A 2 -13.69 22.47 -9.49
C ASP A 2 -13.15 21.24 -8.78
N ARG A 3 -13.06 21.29 -7.45
CA ARG A 3 -12.53 20.19 -6.61
C ARG A 3 -13.35 18.91 -6.75
N SER A 4 -14.68 19.03 -6.96
CA SER A 4 -15.56 17.88 -7.13
C SER A 4 -15.25 17.08 -8.42
N LYS A 5 -14.93 17.77 -9.51
CA LYS A 5 -14.55 17.15 -10.78
C LYS A 5 -13.22 16.38 -10.73
N ARG A 6 -12.26 16.84 -9.90
CA ARG A 6 -10.99 16.12 -9.69
C ARG A 6 -11.21 14.76 -9.05
N PHE A 7 -12.03 14.68 -8.01
CA PHE A 7 -12.34 13.42 -7.34
C PHE A 7 -13.13 12.48 -8.26
N THR A 8 -14.10 13.00 -9.02
CA THR A 8 -14.90 12.18 -9.95
C THR A 8 -14.01 11.53 -11.02
N ASN A 9 -13.13 12.30 -11.65
CA ASN A 9 -12.20 11.78 -12.64
C ASN A 9 -11.19 10.79 -12.04
N PHE A 10 -10.73 11.03 -10.82
CA PHE A 10 -9.85 10.14 -10.08
C PHE A 10 -10.50 8.78 -9.82
N PHE A 11 -11.72 8.75 -9.28
CA PHE A 11 -12.44 7.50 -9.04
C PHE A 11 -12.77 6.75 -10.33
N HIS A 12 -13.06 7.46 -11.42
CA HIS A 12 -13.33 6.83 -12.72
C HIS A 12 -12.13 6.01 -13.23
N ASN A 13 -10.90 6.49 -13.02
CA ASN A 13 -9.68 5.79 -13.42
C ASN A 13 -9.46 4.46 -12.66
N PHE A 14 -10.11 4.25 -11.51
CA PHE A 14 -9.98 3.06 -10.66
C PHE A 14 -11.19 2.13 -10.67
N VAL A 15 -12.17 2.37 -11.54
CA VAL A 15 -13.41 1.56 -11.62
C VAL A 15 -13.13 0.07 -11.92
N VAL A 16 -12.05 -0.22 -12.66
CA VAL A 16 -11.67 -1.60 -13.05
C VAL A 16 -10.75 -2.29 -12.04
N MET A 17 -10.32 -1.62 -10.96
CA MET A 17 -9.49 -2.24 -9.92
C MET A 17 -10.28 -3.28 -9.14
N LYS A 18 -9.57 -4.31 -8.68
CA LYS A 18 -10.14 -5.25 -7.70
C LYS A 18 -10.58 -4.48 -6.46
N LYS A 19 -11.70 -4.89 -5.86
CA LYS A 19 -12.27 -4.21 -4.68
C LYS A 19 -12.31 -5.11 -3.45
N SER A 20 -11.68 -6.28 -3.50
CA SER A 20 -11.76 -7.25 -2.42
C SER A 20 -10.45 -7.99 -2.23
N VAL A 21 -10.07 -8.17 -0.97
CA VAL A 21 -8.95 -8.99 -0.51
C VAL A 21 -9.42 -10.34 0.04
N ASN A 22 -10.63 -10.78 -0.31
CA ASN A 22 -11.23 -12.01 0.24
C ASN A 22 -10.46 -13.29 -0.12
N PHE A 23 -9.62 -13.25 -1.15
CA PHE A 23 -8.74 -14.36 -1.53
C PHE A 23 -7.57 -14.56 -0.55
N LEU A 24 -7.27 -13.56 0.29
CA LEU A 24 -6.20 -13.66 1.29
C LEU A 24 -6.68 -14.38 2.55
N PRO A 25 -5.77 -15.05 3.27
CA PRO A 25 -6.06 -15.63 4.58
C PRO A 25 -6.59 -14.58 5.57
N GLU A 26 -7.39 -15.02 6.53
CA GLU A 26 -8.06 -14.13 7.49
C GLU A 26 -7.07 -13.25 8.27
N ASN A 27 -5.95 -13.81 8.73
CA ASN A 27 -4.94 -13.05 9.45
C ASN A 27 -4.36 -11.91 8.59
N LYS A 28 -4.16 -12.14 7.29
CA LYS A 28 -3.68 -11.10 6.36
C LYS A 28 -4.74 -10.02 6.11
N ARG A 29 -5.99 -10.43 5.97
CA ARG A 29 -7.11 -9.48 5.85
C ARG A 29 -7.24 -8.60 7.08
N ASN A 30 -7.09 -9.17 8.27
CA ASN A 30 -7.13 -8.44 9.53
C ASN A 30 -5.97 -7.45 9.66
N ASP A 31 -4.76 -7.84 9.27
CA ASP A 31 -3.61 -6.95 9.20
C ASP A 31 -3.87 -5.75 8.27
N LEU A 32 -4.34 -6.00 7.06
CA LEU A 32 -4.63 -4.95 6.09
C LEU A 32 -5.73 -3.99 6.58
N LYS A 33 -6.76 -4.52 7.22
CA LYS A 33 -7.82 -3.72 7.83
C LYS A 33 -7.27 -2.80 8.92
N GLN A 34 -6.43 -3.34 9.79
CA GLN A 34 -5.76 -2.57 10.83
C GLN A 34 -4.86 -1.47 10.23
N LEU A 35 -4.09 -1.80 9.19
CA LEU A 35 -3.22 -0.84 8.51
C LEU A 35 -4.02 0.31 7.88
N VAL A 36 -5.13 0.02 7.22
CA VAL A 36 -6.03 1.05 6.65
C VAL A 36 -6.56 1.97 7.75
N ASP A 37 -6.99 1.42 8.86
CA ASP A 37 -7.49 2.21 10.00
C ASP A 37 -6.39 3.10 10.59
N LEU A 38 -5.17 2.59 10.74
CA LEU A 38 -4.01 3.36 11.21
C LEU A 38 -3.63 4.48 10.24
N VAL A 39 -3.63 4.22 8.94
CA VAL A 39 -3.37 5.23 7.92
C VAL A 39 -4.39 6.36 8.02
N ARG A 40 -5.68 6.04 8.09
CA ARG A 40 -6.75 7.03 8.19
C ARG A 40 -6.69 7.87 9.44
N ARG A 41 -6.25 7.31 10.57
CA ARG A 41 -6.13 8.02 11.84
C ARG A 41 -4.93 8.97 11.89
N ASN A 42 -3.85 8.65 11.19
CA ASN A 42 -2.59 9.36 11.29
C ASN A 42 -2.32 10.30 10.11
N ILE A 43 -2.94 10.10 8.97
CA ILE A 43 -2.72 10.87 7.75
C ILE A 43 -4.00 11.60 7.37
N LYS A 44 -3.88 12.92 7.13
CA LYS A 44 -5.00 13.76 6.71
C LYS A 44 -5.21 13.65 5.20
N ASP A 45 -6.46 13.91 4.79
CA ASP A 45 -6.85 14.02 3.38
C ASP A 45 -6.52 12.77 2.54
N VAL A 46 -6.61 11.59 3.16
CA VAL A 46 -6.47 10.32 2.44
C VAL A 46 -7.67 10.13 1.51
N GLY A 47 -7.40 10.09 0.22
CA GLY A 47 -8.41 9.81 -0.80
C GLY A 47 -8.56 8.31 -1.07
N MET A 48 -7.44 7.57 -1.08
CA MET A 48 -7.44 6.14 -1.35
C MET A 48 -6.23 5.47 -0.71
N VAL A 49 -6.41 4.23 -0.28
CA VAL A 49 -5.34 3.34 0.16
C VAL A 49 -5.37 2.12 -0.75
N ILE A 50 -4.26 1.82 -1.40
CA ILE A 50 -4.18 0.79 -2.43
C ILE A 50 -3.13 -0.24 -2.02
N LEU A 51 -3.53 -1.50 -1.92
CA LEU A 51 -2.60 -2.62 -1.85
C LEU A 51 -2.11 -2.94 -3.26
N TYR A 52 -0.81 -3.02 -3.46
CA TYR A 52 -0.20 -3.46 -4.71
C TYR A 52 0.85 -4.54 -4.45
N GLY A 53 1.61 -4.93 -5.46
CA GLY A 53 2.68 -5.90 -5.31
C GLY A 53 2.18 -7.34 -5.13
N SER A 54 2.99 -8.17 -4.48
CA SER A 54 2.78 -9.62 -4.41
C SER A 54 1.49 -10.03 -3.69
N TYR A 55 1.10 -9.33 -2.62
CA TYR A 55 -0.17 -9.61 -1.94
C TYR A 55 -1.39 -9.29 -2.81
N ALA A 56 -1.34 -8.21 -3.57
CA ALA A 56 -2.43 -7.87 -4.50
C ALA A 56 -2.55 -8.89 -5.65
N ARG A 57 -1.43 -9.46 -6.09
CA ARG A 57 -1.38 -10.48 -7.14
C ARG A 57 -1.63 -11.90 -6.65
N ASN A 58 -1.74 -12.10 -5.34
CA ASN A 58 -1.78 -13.42 -4.70
C ASN A 58 -0.54 -14.29 -5.01
N THR A 59 0.62 -13.66 -5.07
CA THR A 59 1.93 -14.28 -5.32
C THR A 59 2.90 -14.07 -4.16
N HIS A 60 2.39 -13.67 -3.00
CA HIS A 60 3.20 -13.41 -1.81
C HIS A 60 3.84 -14.67 -1.25
N VAL A 61 4.97 -14.48 -0.57
CA VAL A 61 5.69 -15.51 0.17
C VAL A 61 5.56 -15.21 1.66
N ASP A 62 4.98 -16.13 2.44
CA ASP A 62 4.82 -15.93 3.88
C ASP A 62 6.15 -16.06 4.62
N TYR A 63 6.94 -17.06 4.26
CA TYR A 63 8.27 -17.28 4.80
C TYR A 63 9.02 -18.27 3.91
N ASP A 64 10.22 -17.90 3.48
CA ASP A 64 11.11 -18.75 2.72
C ASP A 64 12.53 -18.67 3.29
N GLN A 65 13.15 -19.83 3.52
CA GLN A 65 14.54 -19.94 3.92
C GLN A 65 15.35 -20.47 2.75
N ARG A 66 16.37 -19.73 2.34
CA ARG A 66 17.30 -20.13 1.29
C ARG A 66 18.73 -20.14 1.83
N ILE A 67 19.57 -20.94 1.22
CA ILE A 67 21.02 -20.90 1.46
C ILE A 67 21.66 -20.20 0.25
N GLU A 68 22.16 -19.00 0.46
CA GLU A 68 22.86 -18.21 -0.55
C GLU A 68 24.32 -18.05 -0.14
N PHE A 69 25.23 -18.49 -1.00
CA PHE A 69 26.66 -18.48 -0.71
C PHE A 69 27.05 -19.16 0.62
N GLY A 70 26.34 -20.24 1.01
CA GLY A 70 26.57 -20.94 2.26
C GLY A 70 25.99 -20.28 3.51
N VAL A 71 25.26 -19.16 3.38
CA VAL A 71 24.63 -18.43 4.48
C VAL A 71 23.12 -18.62 4.41
N PRO A 72 22.44 -18.97 5.52
CA PRO A 72 20.98 -18.99 5.57
C PRO A 72 20.42 -17.59 5.38
N THR A 73 19.56 -17.41 4.38
CA THR A 73 18.81 -16.18 4.13
C THR A 73 17.32 -16.45 4.28
N TYR A 74 16.59 -15.43 4.76
CA TYR A 74 15.17 -15.53 5.00
C TYR A 74 14.45 -14.46 4.16
N PHE A 75 13.37 -14.86 3.53
CA PHE A 75 12.55 -13.98 2.71
C PHE A 75 11.08 -14.05 3.15
N MET A 76 10.47 -12.89 3.24
CA MET A 76 9.04 -12.72 3.50
C MET A 76 8.56 -11.51 2.69
N SER A 77 7.43 -11.65 1.99
CA SER A 77 6.83 -10.54 1.26
C SER A 77 6.33 -9.46 2.22
N ASP A 78 6.45 -8.21 1.80
CA ASP A 78 5.91 -7.06 2.52
C ASP A 78 4.49 -6.71 2.03
N TYR A 79 3.72 -6.00 2.84
CA TYR A 79 2.50 -5.34 2.38
C TYR A 79 2.88 -4.03 1.68
N ASP A 80 2.77 -4.01 0.37
CA ASP A 80 3.05 -2.82 -0.43
C ASP A 80 1.79 -1.95 -0.49
N ILE A 81 1.84 -0.79 0.16
CA ILE A 81 0.69 0.09 0.35
C ILE A 81 0.97 1.48 -0.23
N LEU A 82 0.16 1.87 -1.20
CA LEU A 82 0.13 3.21 -1.75
C LEU A 82 -0.95 4.03 -1.05
N ILE A 83 -0.57 5.20 -0.57
CA ILE A 83 -1.47 6.18 0.03
C ILE A 83 -1.61 7.36 -0.92
N LEU A 84 -2.82 7.57 -1.42
CA LEU A 84 -3.14 8.73 -2.25
C LEU A 84 -3.80 9.80 -1.41
N THR A 85 -3.17 10.95 -1.36
CA THR A 85 -3.64 12.12 -0.62
C THR A 85 -3.95 13.26 -1.57
N ARG A 86 -4.71 14.24 -1.11
CA ARG A 86 -5.03 15.43 -1.91
C ARG A 86 -3.75 16.16 -2.33
N LYS A 87 -2.81 16.31 -1.40
CA LYS A 87 -1.46 16.84 -1.62
C LYS A 87 -0.44 15.87 -1.06
N PRO A 88 0.79 15.82 -1.59
CA PRO A 88 1.86 15.02 -0.99
C PRO A 88 2.06 15.36 0.48
N ILE A 89 2.36 14.35 1.31
CA ILE A 89 2.57 14.52 2.76
C ILE A 89 3.81 15.38 3.04
N GLY A 90 4.84 15.27 2.20
CA GLY A 90 6.06 16.08 2.33
C GLY A 90 7.04 15.56 3.37
N ALA A 91 7.74 16.49 4.05
CA ALA A 91 8.90 16.18 4.89
C ALA A 91 8.61 15.31 6.13
N ILE A 92 7.35 15.25 6.59
CA ILE A 92 6.94 14.44 7.75
C ILE A 92 6.54 13.01 7.39
N GLU A 93 6.63 12.62 6.13
CA GLU A 93 6.15 11.34 5.58
C GLU A 93 6.72 10.14 6.35
N TYR A 94 8.04 10.08 6.47
CA TYR A 94 8.70 8.96 7.16
C TYR A 94 8.33 8.85 8.62
N SER A 95 8.22 9.97 9.31
CA SER A 95 7.79 10.01 10.72
C SER A 95 6.38 9.45 10.91
N LEU A 96 5.47 9.72 9.97
CA LEU A 96 4.12 9.16 9.98
C LEU A 96 4.13 7.65 9.70
N TYR A 97 4.96 7.19 8.77
CA TYR A 97 5.11 5.76 8.47
C TYR A 97 5.66 4.99 9.65
N ASP A 98 6.68 5.51 10.31
CA ASP A 98 7.26 4.91 11.51
C ASP A 98 6.20 4.80 12.62
N LYS A 99 5.44 5.85 12.84
CA LYS A 99 4.35 5.86 13.82
C LYS A 99 3.28 4.81 13.53
N ILE A 100 2.89 4.67 12.26
CA ILE A 100 1.92 3.67 11.81
C ILE A 100 2.50 2.27 11.99
N ALA A 101 3.74 2.04 11.58
CA ALA A 101 4.40 0.76 11.71
C ALA A 101 4.56 0.34 13.18
N ASP A 102 4.95 1.25 14.06
CA ASP A 102 5.07 0.99 15.50
C ASP A 102 3.72 0.61 16.12
N ALA A 103 2.67 1.32 15.78
CA ALA A 103 1.31 0.99 16.24
C ALA A 103 0.83 -0.36 15.69
N PHE A 104 1.13 -0.67 14.44
CA PHE A 104 0.79 -1.95 13.81
C PHE A 104 1.50 -3.13 14.48
N PHE A 105 2.79 -2.96 14.80
CA PHE A 105 3.58 -4.01 15.43
C PHE A 105 3.37 -4.13 16.94
N GLN A 106 2.63 -3.23 17.56
CA GLN A 106 2.28 -3.36 18.96
C GLN A 106 1.60 -4.71 19.22
N HIS A 107 2.12 -5.51 20.13
CA HIS A 107 1.67 -6.89 20.42
C HIS A 107 1.94 -7.91 19.31
N LYS A 108 2.77 -7.60 18.32
CA LYS A 108 3.20 -8.52 17.28
C LYS A 108 4.70 -8.81 17.38
N ASN A 109 5.12 -9.99 16.95
CA ASN A 109 6.54 -10.34 16.87
C ASN A 109 7.12 -9.86 15.54
N ARG A 110 7.77 -8.70 15.52
CA ARG A 110 8.31 -8.05 14.32
C ARG A 110 9.09 -8.98 13.38
N PRO A 111 10.07 -9.79 13.85
CA PRO A 111 10.87 -10.62 12.95
C PRO A 111 10.06 -11.63 12.14
N PHE A 112 8.91 -12.04 12.66
CA PHE A 112 8.06 -13.08 12.06
C PHE A 112 6.73 -12.56 11.53
N HIS A 113 6.55 -11.23 11.49
CA HIS A 113 5.32 -10.61 11.01
C HIS A 113 5.56 -9.83 9.73
N THR A 114 4.63 -9.94 8.79
CA THR A 114 4.68 -9.19 7.52
C THR A 114 4.75 -7.69 7.78
N LYS A 115 5.71 -7.03 7.15
CA LYS A 115 5.97 -5.60 7.32
C LYS A 115 5.13 -4.80 6.33
N PRO A 116 4.60 -3.63 6.74
CA PRO A 116 4.06 -2.67 5.78
C PRO A 116 5.17 -1.85 5.15
N GLN A 117 5.06 -1.63 3.85
CA GLN A 117 5.88 -0.68 3.08
C GLN A 117 4.94 0.38 2.51
N PHE A 118 5.21 1.65 2.79
CA PHE A 118 4.35 2.73 2.39
C PHE A 118 5.01 3.62 1.36
N ILE A 119 4.22 4.06 0.38
CA ILE A 119 4.54 5.17 -0.49
C ILE A 119 3.36 6.13 -0.54
N ASN A 120 3.64 7.42 -0.74
CA ASN A 120 2.63 8.44 -0.88
C ASN A 120 2.76 9.15 -2.22
N TYR A 121 1.61 9.40 -2.83
CA TYR A 121 1.45 10.30 -3.96
C TYR A 121 0.35 11.30 -3.69
N GLY A 122 0.54 12.54 -4.10
CA GLY A 122 -0.56 13.46 -4.33
C GLY A 122 -1.42 12.96 -5.50
N ILE A 123 -2.73 13.16 -5.43
CA ILE A 123 -3.67 12.69 -6.46
C ILE A 123 -3.33 13.26 -7.84
N ASP A 124 -2.97 14.53 -7.92
CA ASP A 124 -2.62 15.16 -9.20
C ASP A 124 -1.36 14.57 -9.82
N ASP A 125 -0.33 14.31 -9.01
CA ASP A 125 0.93 13.70 -9.47
C ASP A 125 0.73 12.27 -9.96
N PHE A 126 -0.08 11.49 -9.25
CA PHE A 126 -0.39 10.13 -9.65
C PHE A 126 -1.19 10.09 -10.96
N ASN A 127 -2.19 10.96 -11.11
CA ASN A 127 -2.97 11.08 -12.34
C ASN A 127 -2.10 11.54 -13.52
N TYR A 128 -1.17 12.45 -13.28
CA TYR A 128 -0.21 12.88 -14.30
C TYR A 128 0.66 11.70 -14.76
N ALA A 129 1.20 10.93 -13.83
CA ALA A 129 2.02 9.74 -14.14
C ALA A 129 1.22 8.70 -14.93
N LEU A 130 -0.05 8.45 -14.58
CA LEU A 130 -0.96 7.58 -15.34
C LEU A 130 -1.19 8.12 -16.76
N SER A 131 -1.38 9.43 -16.93
CA SER A 131 -1.61 10.06 -18.23
C SER A 131 -0.40 9.93 -19.17
N LYS A 132 0.80 9.79 -18.61
CA LYS A 132 2.05 9.55 -19.33
C LYS A 132 2.41 8.07 -19.46
N ALA A 133 1.51 7.18 -19.05
CA ALA A 133 1.69 5.73 -19.06
C ALA A 133 3.00 5.28 -18.38
N HIS A 134 3.38 5.92 -17.28
CA HIS A 134 4.51 5.47 -16.48
C HIS A 134 4.25 4.06 -15.96
N TYR A 135 5.26 3.19 -16.08
CA TYR A 135 5.10 1.75 -15.85
C TYR A 135 4.59 1.43 -14.43
N PHE A 136 5.21 2.02 -13.42
CA PHE A 136 4.88 1.72 -12.02
C PHE A 136 3.43 2.07 -11.67
N GLU A 137 2.98 3.27 -11.99
CA GLU A 137 1.63 3.74 -11.70
C GLU A 137 0.59 2.99 -12.52
N THR A 138 0.92 2.65 -13.77
CA THR A 138 0.05 1.84 -14.64
C THR A 138 -0.11 0.43 -14.08
N GLU A 139 0.95 -0.19 -13.57
CA GLU A 139 0.88 -1.50 -12.92
C GLU A 139 0.06 -1.48 -11.63
N ILE A 140 0.19 -0.42 -10.82
CA ILE A 140 -0.65 -0.25 -9.63
C ILE A 140 -2.12 -0.16 -10.01
N LYS A 141 -2.47 0.63 -11.03
CA LYS A 141 -3.86 0.72 -11.53
C LYS A 141 -4.37 -0.64 -12.01
N ARG A 142 -3.54 -1.44 -12.65
CA ARG A 142 -3.92 -2.75 -13.20
C ARG A 142 -4.07 -3.82 -12.13
N GLN A 143 -3.22 -3.85 -11.12
CA GLN A 143 -3.09 -4.95 -10.16
C GLN A 143 -3.55 -4.60 -8.75
N GLY A 144 -3.64 -3.32 -8.41
CA GLY A 144 -3.96 -2.84 -7.06
C GLY A 144 -5.38 -3.17 -6.61
N ILE A 145 -5.57 -3.17 -5.31
CA ILE A 145 -6.85 -3.42 -4.62
C ILE A 145 -7.12 -2.29 -3.65
#